data_42d697ee2f2eb1e8f4afce260d5552ce
#
_entry.id   42d697ee2f2eb1e8f4afce260d5552ce
#
_cell.length_a   1.000
_cell.length_b   1.000
_cell.length_c   1.000
_cell.angle_alpha   90.00
_cell.angle_beta   90.00
_cell.angle_gamma   90.00
#
_symmetry.space_group_name_H-M   'P 1'
#
loop_
_entity.id
_entity.type
_entity.pdbx_description
1 polymer ?
#
loop_
_entity_poly.entity_id
_entity_poly.type
_entity_poly.pdbx_seq_one_letter_code
_entity_poly.pdbx_strand_id
1 'polypeptide(L)'
;VITEGCLVKSKEIRGTVGAVIPYNKCVCALTAGHVIRYGHGAVGTKVVVDGHDGTVVHLLNDYDLALIDVPPEHATFSAIGRARFGPAELITYDRRIECRVVDSGRNLNRFAFPCADMPLPGDSGAPIVQEGKVIGLLSSILYNNCSGLGISSEVFGNPSRLK
;
A
#
# COMPACT_ATOMS: atom_id res chain seq x y z
N VAL A 1 9.83 -13.67 0.36
CA VAL A 1 10.33 -12.44 -0.25
C VAL A 1 9.33 -11.31 -0.03
N ILE A 2 9.82 -10.18 0.47
CA ILE A 2 9.00 -9.00 0.72
C ILE A 2 8.79 -8.29 -0.62
N THR A 3 7.54 -8.24 -1.06
CA THR A 3 7.13 -7.58 -2.29
C THR A 3 5.68 -7.09 -2.13
N GLU A 4 5.16 -6.41 -3.15
CA GLU A 4 3.77 -5.95 -3.11
C GLU A 4 2.82 -7.14 -2.92
N GLY A 5 1.80 -6.95 -2.09
CA GLY A 5 0.83 -7.98 -1.74
C GLY A 5 1.14 -8.77 -0.48
N CYS A 6 2.35 -8.67 0.08
CA CYS A 6 2.72 -9.39 1.29
C CYS A 6 2.00 -8.85 2.53
N LEU A 7 1.93 -9.67 3.57
CA LEU A 7 1.26 -9.32 4.81
C LEU A 7 2.13 -8.44 5.70
N VAL A 8 1.53 -7.40 6.27
CA VAL A 8 2.12 -6.58 7.34
C VAL A 8 1.31 -6.78 8.61
N LYS A 9 2.00 -6.93 9.73
CA LYS A 9 1.34 -7.03 11.03
C LYS A 9 1.98 -6.07 12.01
N SER A 10 1.17 -5.17 12.57
CA SER A 10 1.56 -4.22 13.62
C SER A 10 0.70 -4.52 14.83
N LYS A 11 1.25 -5.26 15.80
CA LYS A 11 0.50 -5.82 16.94
C LYS A 11 -0.67 -6.65 16.41
N GLU A 12 -1.91 -6.31 16.77
CA GLU A 12 -3.10 -7.02 16.31
C GLU A 12 -3.65 -6.51 14.98
N ILE A 13 -3.05 -5.43 14.45
CA ILE A 13 -3.54 -4.80 13.22
C ILE A 13 -2.83 -5.43 12.01
N ARG A 14 -3.62 -5.84 11.04
CA ARG A 14 -3.12 -6.43 9.79
C ARG A 14 -3.28 -5.45 8.64
N GLY A 15 -2.30 -5.46 7.75
CA GLY A 15 -2.33 -4.70 6.52
C GLY A 15 -1.57 -5.43 5.43
N THR A 16 -1.38 -4.77 4.31
CA THR A 16 -0.75 -5.35 3.14
C THR A 16 0.36 -4.42 2.64
N VAL A 17 1.47 -5.00 2.20
CA VAL A 17 2.54 -4.23 1.53
C VAL A 17 2.02 -3.81 0.17
N GLY A 18 2.05 -2.51 -0.11
CA GLY A 18 1.62 -1.97 -1.39
C GLY A 18 2.73 -1.86 -2.41
N ALA A 19 3.93 -1.54 -1.94
CA ALA A 19 5.10 -1.42 -2.81
C ALA A 19 6.36 -1.55 -1.98
N VAL A 20 7.47 -1.87 -2.64
CA VAL A 20 8.80 -1.84 -2.06
C VAL A 20 9.63 -0.88 -2.88
N ILE A 21 10.19 0.14 -2.23
CA ILE A 21 10.94 1.20 -2.91
C ILE A 21 12.26 1.47 -2.17
N PRO A 22 13.28 2.00 -2.88
CA PRO A 22 14.43 2.57 -2.19
C PRO A 22 14.03 3.91 -1.56
N TYR A 23 14.47 4.15 -0.34
CA TYR A 23 14.23 5.41 0.35
C TYR A 23 15.35 5.69 1.33
N ASN A 24 16.05 6.84 1.14
CA ASN A 24 17.06 7.32 2.08
C ASN A 24 18.11 6.24 2.43
N LYS A 25 18.66 5.57 1.40
CA LYS A 25 19.65 4.48 1.48
C LYS A 25 19.13 3.19 2.14
N CYS A 26 17.82 3.12 2.38
CA CYS A 26 17.16 1.92 2.90
C CYS A 26 16.26 1.32 1.84
N VAL A 27 15.88 0.07 2.04
CA VAL A 27 14.81 -0.57 1.30
C VAL A 27 13.57 -0.50 2.16
N CYS A 28 12.51 0.11 1.66
CA CYS A 28 11.28 0.32 2.43
C CYS A 28 10.09 -0.38 1.80
N ALA A 29 9.34 -1.10 2.64
CA ALA A 29 8.00 -1.56 2.33
C ALA A 29 7.00 -0.47 2.69
N LEU A 30 6.04 -0.22 1.81
CA LEU A 30 5.00 0.78 2.00
C LEU A 30 3.69 0.11 2.36
N THR A 31 2.95 0.70 3.29
CA THR A 31 1.59 0.29 3.62
C THR A 31 0.78 1.52 4.00
N ALA A 32 -0.53 1.35 4.24
CA ALA A 32 -1.36 2.45 4.69
C ALA A 32 -0.94 2.86 6.11
N GLY A 33 -0.84 4.17 6.34
CA GLY A 33 -0.38 4.70 7.62
C GLY A 33 -1.25 4.31 8.81
N HIS A 34 -2.55 4.16 8.59
CA HIS A 34 -3.47 3.77 9.67
C HIS A 34 -3.22 2.34 10.18
N VAL A 35 -2.59 1.48 9.39
CA VAL A 35 -2.17 0.13 9.86
C VAL A 35 -1.23 0.27 11.06
N ILE A 36 -0.36 1.27 11.02
CA ILE A 36 0.56 1.55 12.11
C ILE A 36 -0.14 2.30 13.26
N ARG A 37 -0.89 3.36 12.93
CA ARG A 37 -1.54 4.21 13.94
C ARG A 37 -2.56 3.46 14.78
N TYR A 38 -3.37 2.59 14.18
CA TYR A 38 -4.39 1.84 14.91
C TYR A 38 -3.79 0.84 15.89
N GLY A 39 -2.56 0.40 15.66
CA GLY A 39 -1.79 -0.40 16.62
C GLY A 39 -1.00 0.45 17.62
N HIS A 40 -1.28 1.76 17.71
CA HIS A 40 -0.56 2.72 18.55
C HIS A 40 0.92 2.83 18.21
N GLY A 41 1.27 2.54 16.95
CA GLY A 41 2.64 2.64 16.48
C GLY A 41 3.01 4.06 16.05
N ALA A 42 4.32 4.28 15.95
CA ALA A 42 4.92 5.54 15.53
C ALA A 42 6.23 5.22 14.81
N VAL A 43 6.96 6.25 14.39
CA VAL A 43 8.32 6.07 13.87
C VAL A 43 9.16 5.37 14.94
N GLY A 44 9.89 4.34 14.56
CA GLY A 44 10.66 3.48 15.45
C GLY A 44 9.94 2.22 15.90
N THR A 45 8.64 2.11 15.67
CA THR A 45 7.87 0.92 16.05
C THR A 45 8.31 -0.28 15.21
N LYS A 46 8.45 -1.44 15.87
CA LYS A 46 8.74 -2.71 15.21
C LYS A 46 7.45 -3.33 14.69
N VAL A 47 7.52 -3.84 13.46
CA VAL A 47 6.41 -4.54 12.81
C VAL A 47 6.94 -5.79 12.13
N VAL A 48 6.04 -6.66 11.70
CA VAL A 48 6.41 -7.89 10.98
C VAL A 48 5.91 -7.76 9.54
N VAL A 49 6.82 -7.94 8.58
CA VAL A 49 6.54 -7.84 7.15
C VAL A 49 6.94 -9.17 6.52
N ASP A 50 5.96 -9.92 6.02
CA ASP A 50 6.17 -11.26 5.43
C ASP A 50 7.04 -12.16 6.33
N GLY A 51 6.77 -12.13 7.64
CA GLY A 51 7.50 -12.93 8.62
C GLY A 51 8.86 -12.36 9.04
N HIS A 52 9.27 -11.22 8.49
CA HIS A 52 10.54 -10.55 8.81
C HIS A 52 10.30 -9.31 9.67
N ASP A 53 11.24 -9.04 10.57
CA ASP A 53 11.18 -7.82 11.38
C ASP A 53 11.44 -6.60 10.52
N GLY A 54 10.64 -5.57 10.72
CA GLY A 54 10.81 -4.25 10.11
C GLY A 54 10.67 -3.15 11.13
N THR A 55 11.09 -1.94 10.76
CA THR A 55 11.00 -0.77 11.62
C THR A 55 10.34 0.36 10.85
N VAL A 56 9.32 0.97 11.43
CA VAL A 56 8.68 2.15 10.84
C VAL A 56 9.68 3.29 10.85
N VAL A 57 10.03 3.82 9.68
CA VAL A 57 11.00 4.92 9.56
C VAL A 57 10.36 6.23 9.16
N HIS A 58 9.14 6.20 8.64
CA HIS A 58 8.44 7.42 8.24
C HIS A 58 6.94 7.20 8.26
N LEU A 59 6.20 8.21 8.73
CA LEU A 59 4.73 8.26 8.71
C LEU A 59 4.31 9.56 8.06
N LEU A 60 3.67 9.46 6.91
CA LEU A 60 3.14 10.60 6.17
C LEU A 60 1.63 10.64 6.38
N ASN A 61 1.21 11.26 7.48
CA ASN A 61 -0.19 11.27 7.90
C ASN A 61 -1.11 11.96 6.88
N ASP A 62 -0.59 12.96 6.17
CA ASP A 62 -1.36 13.67 5.14
C ASP A 62 -1.73 12.76 3.96
N TYR A 63 -0.98 11.69 3.76
CA TYR A 63 -1.21 10.74 2.66
C TYR A 63 -1.68 9.37 3.14
N ASP A 64 -1.79 9.17 4.45
CA ASP A 64 -2.07 7.85 5.03
C ASP A 64 -1.03 6.80 4.59
N LEU A 65 0.24 7.16 4.63
CA LEU A 65 1.33 6.33 4.13
C LEU A 65 2.36 6.07 5.22
N ALA A 66 2.80 4.82 5.33
CA ALA A 66 3.88 4.41 6.22
C ALA A 66 5.01 3.77 5.41
N LEU A 67 6.24 4.11 5.77
CA LEU A 67 7.45 3.50 5.21
C LEU A 67 8.11 2.66 6.30
N ILE A 68 8.40 1.41 5.96
CA ILE A 68 8.95 0.41 6.88
C ILE A 68 10.29 -0.06 6.33
N ASP A 69 11.36 0.17 7.10
CA ASP A 69 12.69 -0.35 6.77
C ASP A 69 12.68 -1.86 6.91
N VAL A 70 13.03 -2.57 5.85
CA VAL A 70 13.03 -4.04 5.80
C VAL A 70 14.39 -4.56 5.35
N PRO A 71 14.71 -5.83 5.66
CA PRO A 71 15.98 -6.42 5.22
C PRO A 71 16.09 -6.44 3.69
N PRO A 72 17.11 -5.79 3.10
CA PRO A 72 17.26 -5.73 1.64
C PRO A 72 17.40 -7.11 0.98
N GLU A 73 18.05 -8.04 1.66
CA GLU A 73 18.28 -9.40 1.14
C GLU A 73 16.98 -10.21 1.00
N HIS A 74 15.90 -9.78 1.64
CA HIS A 74 14.61 -10.44 1.58
C HIS A 74 13.56 -9.65 0.79
N ALA A 75 13.94 -8.58 0.13
CA ALA A 75 13.01 -7.66 -0.52
C ALA A 75 13.27 -7.54 -2.01
N THR A 76 12.22 -7.32 -2.77
CA THR A 76 12.27 -7.07 -4.22
C THR A 76 11.56 -5.76 -4.51
N PHE A 77 12.22 -4.85 -5.22
CA PHE A 77 11.63 -3.57 -5.59
C PHE A 77 10.43 -3.74 -6.51
N SER A 78 9.41 -2.93 -6.29
CA SER A 78 8.20 -2.90 -7.10
C SER A 78 8.40 -2.03 -8.34
N ALA A 79 7.78 -2.42 -9.44
CA ALA A 79 7.64 -1.54 -10.60
C ALA A 79 6.48 -0.59 -10.31
N ILE A 80 6.74 0.71 -10.45
CA ILE A 80 5.76 1.78 -10.18
C ILE A 80 5.34 2.40 -11.50
N GLY A 81 4.04 2.61 -11.67
CA GLY A 81 3.49 3.25 -12.86
C GLY A 81 2.42 4.27 -12.51
N ARG A 82 1.97 5.01 -13.52
CA ARG A 82 0.89 5.98 -13.36
C ARG A 82 -0.45 5.31 -13.61
N ALA A 83 -1.46 5.70 -12.83
CA ALA A 83 -2.81 5.19 -12.99
C ALA A 83 -3.43 5.72 -14.28
N ARG A 84 -4.13 4.84 -14.99
CA ARG A 84 -4.94 5.19 -16.16
C ARG A 84 -6.36 4.69 -15.93
N PHE A 85 -7.34 5.38 -16.49
CA PHE A 85 -8.73 4.94 -16.41
C PHE A 85 -8.86 3.55 -17.03
N GLY A 86 -9.67 2.72 -16.40
CA GLY A 86 -9.96 1.38 -16.89
C GLY A 86 -9.55 0.28 -15.94
N PRO A 87 -9.43 -0.96 -16.44
CA PRO A 87 -9.23 -2.13 -15.60
C PRO A 87 -7.93 -2.10 -14.81
N ALA A 88 -7.99 -2.62 -13.60
CA ALA A 88 -6.86 -2.79 -12.69
C ALA A 88 -7.14 -3.98 -11.78
N GLU A 89 -6.20 -4.30 -10.91
CA GLU A 89 -6.31 -5.43 -10.00
C GLU A 89 -5.77 -5.04 -8.63
N LEU A 90 -6.55 -5.31 -7.58
CA LEU A 90 -6.05 -5.24 -6.22
C LEU A 90 -5.48 -6.61 -5.85
N ILE A 91 -4.27 -6.64 -5.29
CA ILE A 91 -3.56 -7.88 -4.98
C ILE A 91 -3.26 -7.93 -3.49
N THR A 92 -3.64 -9.04 -2.87
CA THR A 92 -3.26 -9.33 -1.49
C THR A 92 -2.47 -10.66 -1.47
N TYR A 93 -2.02 -11.08 -0.29
CA TYR A 93 -1.24 -12.31 -0.16
C TYR A 93 -2.03 -13.57 -0.54
N ASP A 94 -3.36 -13.52 -0.51
CA ASP A 94 -4.20 -14.70 -0.75
C ASP A 94 -5.29 -14.49 -1.81
N ARG A 95 -5.40 -13.29 -2.40
CA ARG A 95 -6.47 -13.07 -3.37
C ARG A 95 -6.18 -11.92 -4.33
N ARG A 96 -6.92 -11.92 -5.43
CA ARG A 96 -6.92 -10.86 -6.43
C ARG A 96 -8.35 -10.40 -6.66
N ILE A 97 -8.55 -9.10 -6.68
CA ILE A 97 -9.87 -8.51 -6.95
C ILE A 97 -9.75 -7.61 -8.18
N GLU A 98 -10.51 -7.92 -9.21
CA GLU A 98 -10.60 -7.05 -10.38
C GLU A 98 -11.32 -5.76 -10.00
N CYS A 99 -10.82 -4.64 -10.47
CA CYS A 99 -11.39 -3.33 -10.20
C CYS A 99 -11.15 -2.40 -11.38
N ARG A 100 -11.61 -1.17 -11.27
CA ARG A 100 -11.40 -0.15 -12.31
C ARG A 100 -10.95 1.15 -11.67
N VAL A 101 -10.00 1.81 -12.31
CA VAL A 101 -9.64 3.19 -11.97
C VAL A 101 -10.73 4.08 -12.56
N VAL A 102 -11.44 4.82 -11.70
CA VAL A 102 -12.52 5.71 -12.11
C VAL A 102 -12.19 7.18 -11.90
N ASP A 103 -11.14 7.46 -11.12
CA ASP A 103 -10.62 8.81 -10.97
C ASP A 103 -9.15 8.72 -10.60
N SER A 104 -8.35 9.69 -11.06
CA SER A 104 -6.90 9.70 -10.84
C SER A 104 -6.44 11.11 -10.51
N GLY A 105 -5.84 11.29 -9.34
CA GLY A 105 -5.33 12.55 -8.86
C GLY A 105 -3.87 12.47 -8.45
N ARG A 106 -3.33 13.60 -8.03
CA ARG A 106 -1.94 13.68 -7.59
C ARG A 106 -1.70 12.97 -6.26
N ASN A 107 -2.71 12.93 -5.40
CA ASN A 107 -2.61 12.36 -4.06
C ASN A 107 -3.42 11.08 -3.93
N LEU A 108 -4.62 11.06 -4.47
CA LEU A 108 -5.56 9.95 -4.34
C LEU A 108 -6.10 9.52 -5.69
N ASN A 109 -6.29 8.22 -5.82
CA ASN A 109 -7.05 7.62 -6.91
C ASN A 109 -8.33 7.02 -6.35
N ARG A 110 -9.36 6.93 -7.17
CA ARG A 110 -10.59 6.26 -6.82
C ARG A 110 -10.76 5.01 -7.68
N PHE A 111 -11.18 3.93 -7.02
CA PHE A 111 -11.36 2.63 -7.67
C PHE A 111 -12.78 2.13 -7.45
N ALA A 112 -13.37 1.54 -8.50
CA ALA A 112 -14.64 0.85 -8.37
C ALA A 112 -14.38 -0.65 -8.26
N PHE A 113 -15.03 -1.28 -7.28
CA PHE A 113 -14.95 -2.73 -7.05
C PHE A 113 -16.30 -3.39 -7.34
N PRO A 114 -16.32 -4.69 -7.70
CA PRO A 114 -17.57 -5.42 -7.71
C PRO A 114 -18.19 -5.40 -6.31
N CYS A 115 -19.48 -5.08 -6.22
CA CYS A 115 -20.14 -5.01 -4.90
C CYS A 115 -20.15 -6.35 -4.17
N ALA A 116 -20.06 -7.44 -4.93
CA ALA A 116 -20.00 -8.79 -4.36
C ALA A 116 -18.58 -9.21 -3.98
N ASP A 117 -17.56 -8.41 -4.30
CA ASP A 117 -16.15 -8.75 -4.07
C ASP A 117 -15.39 -7.50 -3.66
N MET A 118 -15.72 -6.98 -2.49
CA MET A 118 -15.10 -5.77 -1.94
C MET A 118 -13.84 -6.10 -1.15
N PRO A 119 -12.88 -5.17 -1.09
CA PRO A 119 -11.77 -5.33 -0.15
C PRO A 119 -12.24 -5.35 1.30
N LEU A 120 -11.43 -5.92 2.16
CA LEU A 120 -11.65 -6.06 3.60
C LEU A 120 -10.66 -5.18 4.37
N PRO A 121 -10.89 -4.89 5.67
CA PRO A 121 -9.99 -4.03 6.43
C PRO A 121 -8.51 -4.45 6.43
N GLY A 122 -8.21 -5.74 6.44
CA GLY A 122 -6.83 -6.25 6.36
C GLY A 122 -6.16 -6.01 5.01
N ASP A 123 -6.89 -5.54 4.01
CA ASP A 123 -6.36 -5.20 2.68
C ASP A 123 -5.79 -3.79 2.62
N SER A 124 -5.86 -3.03 3.72
CA SER A 124 -5.29 -1.68 3.78
C SER A 124 -3.81 -1.69 3.39
N GLY A 125 -3.46 -0.82 2.46
CA GLY A 125 -2.12 -0.75 1.89
C GLY A 125 -1.92 -1.63 0.66
N ALA A 126 -2.88 -2.49 0.32
CA ALA A 126 -2.74 -3.40 -0.82
C ALA A 126 -2.49 -2.65 -2.12
N PRO A 127 -1.64 -3.21 -3.00
CA PRO A 127 -1.35 -2.58 -4.28
C PRO A 127 -2.54 -2.68 -5.22
N ILE A 128 -2.75 -1.61 -5.97
CA ILE A 128 -3.57 -1.63 -7.18
C ILE A 128 -2.59 -1.68 -8.34
N VAL A 129 -2.76 -2.66 -9.22
CA VAL A 129 -1.79 -2.95 -10.28
C VAL A 129 -2.45 -2.82 -11.65
N GLN A 130 -1.75 -2.15 -12.56
CA GLN A 130 -2.09 -2.07 -13.98
C GLN A 130 -0.84 -2.43 -14.79
N GLU A 131 -0.99 -3.36 -15.73
CA GLU A 131 0.11 -3.75 -16.64
C GLU A 131 1.41 -4.09 -15.89
N GLY A 132 1.27 -4.80 -14.77
CA GLY A 132 2.40 -5.24 -13.96
C GLY A 132 3.04 -4.16 -13.10
N LYS A 133 2.46 -2.96 -13.02
CA LYS A 133 3.00 -1.83 -12.24
C LYS A 133 2.03 -1.42 -11.14
N VAL A 134 2.58 -1.09 -9.98
CA VAL A 134 1.80 -0.55 -8.86
C VAL A 134 1.45 0.89 -9.18
N ILE A 135 0.15 1.19 -9.21
CA ILE A 135 -0.36 2.53 -9.53
C ILE A 135 -0.99 3.21 -8.32
N GLY A 136 -1.19 2.49 -7.24
CA GLY A 136 -1.77 3.04 -6.02
C GLY A 136 -1.77 2.01 -4.90
N LEU A 137 -2.07 2.50 -3.69
CA LEU A 137 -2.18 1.67 -2.48
C LEU A 137 -3.54 1.94 -1.84
N LEU A 138 -4.27 0.89 -1.53
CA LEU A 138 -5.59 1.02 -0.91
C LEU A 138 -5.49 1.70 0.45
N SER A 139 -6.22 2.79 0.64
CA SER A 139 -6.27 3.53 1.91
C SER A 139 -7.64 3.40 2.58
N SER A 140 -8.72 3.63 1.85
CA SER A 140 -10.08 3.66 2.41
C SER A 140 -11.04 2.85 1.56
N ILE A 141 -11.99 2.22 2.22
CA ILE A 141 -13.03 1.42 1.56
C ILE A 141 -14.37 2.13 1.76
N LEU A 142 -15.08 2.35 0.66
CA LEU A 142 -16.38 3.04 0.65
C LEU A 142 -17.45 2.02 0.28
N TYR A 143 -17.93 1.29 1.29
CA TYR A 143 -18.86 0.17 1.08
C TYR A 143 -20.19 0.60 0.45
N ASN A 144 -20.65 1.82 0.75
CA ASN A 144 -21.96 2.29 0.28
C ASN A 144 -22.05 2.40 -1.24
N ASN A 145 -20.94 2.62 -1.93
CA ASN A 145 -20.92 2.76 -3.38
C ASN A 145 -19.92 1.83 -4.04
N CYS A 146 -19.50 0.79 -3.34
CA CYS A 146 -18.60 -0.26 -3.85
C CYS A 146 -17.32 0.32 -4.44
N SER A 147 -16.70 1.26 -3.74
CA SER A 147 -15.48 1.91 -4.21
C SER A 147 -14.43 1.98 -3.12
N GLY A 148 -13.25 2.42 -3.47
CA GLY A 148 -12.16 2.67 -2.56
C GLY A 148 -11.32 3.85 -3.00
N LEU A 149 -10.62 4.42 -2.04
CA LEU A 149 -9.62 5.46 -2.28
C LEU A 149 -8.25 4.86 -2.04
N GLY A 150 -7.31 5.21 -2.90
CA GLY A 150 -5.92 4.77 -2.77
C GLY A 150 -4.95 5.91 -2.87
N ILE A 151 -3.80 5.74 -2.24
CA ILE A 151 -2.70 6.69 -2.33
C ILE A 151 -2.13 6.57 -3.74
N SER A 152 -2.08 7.69 -4.46
CA SER A 152 -1.57 7.72 -5.83
C SER A 152 -0.08 7.37 -5.87
N SER A 153 0.33 6.63 -6.90
CA SER A 153 1.75 6.38 -7.17
C SER A 153 2.55 7.66 -7.37
N GLU A 154 1.91 8.78 -7.71
CA GLU A 154 2.58 10.06 -7.81
C GLU A 154 3.11 10.55 -6.45
N VAL A 155 2.58 10.04 -5.34
CA VAL A 155 3.11 10.33 -4.00
C VAL A 155 4.37 9.52 -3.75
N PHE A 156 4.32 8.21 -3.87
CA PHE A 156 5.45 7.35 -3.48
C PHE A 156 6.41 7.03 -4.62
N GLY A 157 6.02 7.30 -5.85
CA GLY A 157 6.92 7.20 -7.00
C GLY A 157 7.84 8.40 -7.18
N ASN A 158 7.65 9.46 -6.39
CA ASN A 158 8.46 10.67 -6.45
C ASN A 158 9.15 10.88 -5.10
N PRO A 159 10.47 10.58 -4.97
CA PRO A 159 11.16 10.68 -3.68
C PRO A 159 11.06 12.05 -3.00
N SER A 160 10.97 13.14 -3.78
CA SER A 160 10.87 14.48 -3.19
C SER A 160 9.57 14.70 -2.41
N ARG A 161 8.52 13.95 -2.71
CA ARG A 161 7.23 14.05 -2.00
C ARG A 161 7.19 13.26 -0.70
N LEU A 162 8.17 12.40 -0.48
CA LEU A 162 8.26 11.54 0.71
C LEU A 162 9.04 12.19 1.86
N LYS A 163 9.55 13.37 1.67
CA LYS A 163 10.33 14.09 2.70
C LYS A 163 9.45 14.74 3.75
#